data_a83574eeaf208d3f8d5995a4946a2ad7
#
_entry.id   a83574eeaf208d3f8d5995a4946a2ad7
#
_cell.length_a   1.000
_cell.length_b   1.000
_cell.length_c   1.000
_cell.angle_alpha   90.00
_cell.angle_beta   90.00
_cell.angle_gamma   90.00
#
_symmetry.space_group_name_H-M   'P 1'
#
loop_
_entity.id
_entity.type
_entity.pdbx_description
1 polymer ?
#
loop_
_entity_poly.entity_id
_entity_poly.type
_entity_poly.pdbx_seq_one_letter_code
_entity_poly.pdbx_strand_id
1 'polypeptide(L)'
;MGFATRENPPHCCYPCFAMASSYNAIAGQSVERLAALSDGIFGVAMTLLLLDLHVPAKEFIHSEGDLRMAFVHLLPQLLVYLMSFITLGIFWVGQQTQLNHLERSNRSLTWIHLAFLFAVTIMPFSTRLLIEFMQYRSALLAYWANILLLGAFLYVSWGCAANSGLVRSDIPKEVPAAICRRIWIGQSVYAIGALLCIFNTYWSIGFIVLVQLNYAIAPRLWRGNRSEEN
;
A
#
# COMPACT_ATOMS: atom_id res chain seq x y z
N MET A 1 -47.36 -11.95 0.72
CA MET A 1 -46.27 -12.03 1.67
C MET A 1 -45.16 -12.83 1.00
N GLY A 2 -44.20 -12.15 0.37
CA GLY A 2 -43.07 -12.76 -0.33
C GLY A 2 -41.81 -12.55 0.48
N PHE A 3 -41.22 -13.63 0.98
CA PHE A 3 -39.89 -13.63 1.58
C PHE A 3 -38.85 -13.43 0.48
N ALA A 4 -38.22 -12.26 0.43
CA ALA A 4 -37.05 -12.06 -0.41
C ALA A 4 -35.88 -12.83 0.20
N THR A 5 -35.47 -13.89 -0.46
CA THR A 5 -34.23 -14.63 -0.16
C THR A 5 -33.05 -13.69 -0.39
N ARG A 6 -32.34 -13.38 0.68
CA ARG A 6 -31.08 -12.64 0.67
C ARG A 6 -30.02 -13.52 -0.03
N GLU A 7 -29.79 -13.29 -1.31
CA GLU A 7 -28.65 -13.91 -2.00
C GLU A 7 -27.35 -13.35 -1.40
N ASN A 8 -26.59 -14.24 -0.79
CA ASN A 8 -25.25 -13.93 -0.28
C ASN A 8 -24.33 -13.61 -1.48
N PRO A 9 -23.51 -12.54 -1.39
CA PRO A 9 -22.49 -12.28 -2.38
C PRO A 9 -21.46 -13.42 -2.44
N PRO A 10 -20.74 -13.60 -3.56
CA PRO A 10 -19.81 -14.72 -3.76
C PRO A 10 -18.78 -14.78 -2.63
N HIS A 11 -18.73 -15.91 -1.96
CA HIS A 11 -17.89 -16.18 -0.80
C HIS A 11 -16.40 -16.12 -1.19
N CYS A 12 -15.73 -15.00 -0.85
CA CYS A 12 -14.30 -15.06 -0.60
C CYS A 12 -14.11 -15.72 0.77
N CYS A 13 -13.74 -17.00 0.80
CA CYS A 13 -13.50 -17.76 2.03
C CYS A 13 -12.31 -17.17 2.79
N TYR A 14 -12.58 -16.45 3.87
CA TYR A 14 -11.58 -16.01 4.83
C TYR A 14 -11.90 -16.54 6.22
N PRO A 15 -10.91 -17.01 6.99
CA PRO A 15 -11.11 -17.35 8.40
C PRO A 15 -11.24 -16.05 9.20
N CYS A 16 -12.45 -15.57 9.39
CA CYS A 16 -12.74 -14.55 10.39
C CYS A 16 -12.88 -15.23 11.74
N PHE A 17 -11.96 -15.01 12.67
CA PHE A 17 -12.04 -15.49 14.03
C PHE A 17 -13.27 -14.85 14.71
N ALA A 18 -14.36 -15.58 14.79
CA ALA A 18 -15.58 -15.18 15.49
C ALA A 18 -15.37 -15.36 17.00
N MET A 19 -14.84 -14.33 17.66
CA MET A 19 -14.95 -14.19 19.13
C MET A 19 -16.08 -13.23 19.45
N ALA A 20 -17.28 -13.77 19.58
CA ALA A 20 -18.46 -13.03 20.01
C ALA A 20 -18.44 -12.83 21.52
N SER A 21 -17.85 -11.73 22.01
CA SER A 21 -18.19 -11.16 23.31
C SER A 21 -18.93 -9.83 23.09
N SER A 22 -19.86 -9.50 24.00
CA SER A 22 -20.60 -8.22 23.97
C SER A 22 -19.66 -7.01 23.87
N TYR A 23 -18.47 -7.08 24.49
CA TYR A 23 -17.44 -6.06 24.42
C TYR A 23 -16.87 -5.87 22.99
N ASN A 24 -16.75 -6.94 22.21
CA ASN A 24 -16.24 -6.85 20.83
C ASN A 24 -17.20 -6.11 19.90
N ALA A 25 -18.49 -6.10 20.24
CA ALA A 25 -19.52 -5.41 19.46
C ALA A 25 -19.52 -3.89 19.68
N ILE A 26 -19.01 -3.40 20.83
CA ILE A 26 -19.01 -1.97 21.18
C ILE A 26 -17.63 -1.32 21.07
N ALA A 27 -16.54 -2.12 21.04
CA ALA A 27 -15.19 -1.60 20.99
C ALA A 27 -14.76 -1.32 19.53
N GLY A 28 -14.12 -0.17 19.30
CA GLY A 28 -13.48 0.14 18.03
C GLY A 28 -14.44 0.49 16.87
N GLN A 29 -15.62 1.02 17.14
CA GLN A 29 -16.66 1.26 16.12
C GLN A 29 -16.39 2.44 15.17
N SER A 30 -15.53 3.39 15.54
CA SER A 30 -15.32 4.61 14.76
C SER A 30 -14.34 4.40 13.60
N VAL A 31 -14.85 4.40 12.38
CA VAL A 31 -14.06 4.37 11.14
C VAL A 31 -13.25 5.67 10.98
N GLU A 32 -13.83 6.81 11.36
CA GLU A 32 -13.16 8.12 11.27
C GLU A 32 -11.89 8.19 12.13
N ARG A 33 -11.91 7.59 13.33
CA ARG A 33 -10.72 7.53 14.18
C ARG A 33 -9.63 6.64 13.60
N LEU A 34 -10.01 5.55 12.93
CA LEU A 34 -9.07 4.69 12.22
C LEU A 34 -8.45 5.42 11.02
N ALA A 35 -9.25 6.17 10.27
CA ALA A 35 -8.78 7.00 9.16
C ALA A 35 -7.80 8.07 9.66
N ALA A 36 -8.15 8.82 10.71
CA ALA A 36 -7.28 9.85 11.28
C ALA A 36 -5.94 9.28 11.80
N LEU A 37 -5.95 8.12 12.47
CA LEU A 37 -4.74 7.44 12.90
C LEU A 37 -3.88 7.04 11.70
N SER A 38 -4.50 6.54 10.64
CA SER A 38 -3.81 6.16 9.40
C SER A 38 -3.14 7.35 8.75
N ASP A 39 -3.84 8.46 8.59
CA ASP A 39 -3.30 9.66 7.99
C ASP A 39 -2.06 10.16 8.75
N GLY A 40 -2.12 10.13 10.08
CA GLY A 40 -0.97 10.46 10.93
C GLY A 40 0.23 9.54 10.69
N ILE A 41 0.02 8.23 10.71
CA ILE A 41 1.09 7.23 10.54
C ILE A 41 1.68 7.27 9.13
N PHE A 42 0.84 7.38 8.08
CA PHE A 42 1.34 7.53 6.72
C PHE A 42 2.13 8.83 6.53
N GLY A 43 1.64 9.95 7.06
CA GLY A 43 2.37 11.22 7.02
C GLY A 43 3.75 11.12 7.66
N VAL A 44 3.84 10.54 8.85
CA VAL A 44 5.12 10.30 9.54
C VAL A 44 6.01 9.35 8.75
N ALA A 45 5.49 8.20 8.28
CA ALA A 45 6.27 7.22 7.52
C ALA A 45 6.84 7.84 6.23
N MET A 46 6.04 8.63 5.49
CA MET A 46 6.48 9.31 4.27
C MET A 46 7.57 10.36 4.54
N THR A 47 7.49 11.09 5.65
CA THR A 47 8.52 12.08 6.02
C THR A 47 9.80 11.42 6.52
N LEU A 48 9.70 10.30 7.25
CA LEU A 48 10.86 9.54 7.71
C LEU A 48 11.70 8.99 6.55
N LEU A 49 11.08 8.65 5.42
CA LEU A 49 11.82 8.23 4.22
C LEU A 49 12.89 9.25 3.80
N LEU A 50 12.58 10.54 3.90
CA LEU A 50 13.51 11.61 3.50
C LEU A 50 14.70 11.74 4.43
N LEU A 51 14.55 11.42 5.70
CA LEU A 51 15.64 11.53 6.69
C LEU A 51 16.78 10.55 6.43
N ASP A 52 16.54 9.50 5.67
CA ASP A 52 17.57 8.52 5.28
C ASP A 52 18.44 8.98 4.09
N LEU A 53 18.06 10.08 3.43
CA LEU A 53 18.89 10.68 2.38
C LEU A 53 20.01 11.52 3.00
N HIS A 54 21.23 11.03 2.87
CA HIS A 54 22.41 11.71 3.39
C HIS A 54 22.97 12.71 2.40
N VAL A 55 23.17 13.94 2.84
CA VAL A 55 23.90 14.95 2.08
C VAL A 55 25.38 14.54 1.99
N PRO A 56 26.02 14.66 0.82
CA PRO A 56 27.42 14.36 0.68
C PRO A 56 28.29 15.12 1.70
N ALA A 57 29.22 14.43 2.33
CA ALA A 57 30.08 15.04 3.34
C ALA A 57 30.95 16.13 2.70
N LYS A 58 30.93 17.32 3.31
CA LYS A 58 31.65 18.51 2.83
C LYS A 58 33.13 18.27 2.59
N GLU A 59 33.72 17.34 3.34
CA GLU A 59 35.15 16.97 3.27
C GLU A 59 35.57 16.41 1.92
N PHE A 60 34.62 15.85 1.14
CA PHE A 60 34.89 15.27 -0.19
C PHE A 60 34.55 16.23 -1.35
N ILE A 61 34.06 17.43 -1.08
CA ILE A 61 33.61 18.38 -2.09
C ILE A 61 34.53 19.59 -2.08
N HIS A 62 35.41 19.64 -3.09
CA HIS A 62 36.38 20.74 -3.26
C HIS A 62 36.12 21.59 -4.50
N SER A 63 35.22 21.12 -5.39
CA SER A 63 34.87 21.81 -6.64
C SER A 63 33.39 21.61 -7.02
N GLU A 64 32.90 22.45 -7.91
CA GLU A 64 31.57 22.28 -8.55
C GLU A 64 31.47 20.93 -9.30
N GLY A 65 32.59 20.43 -9.81
CA GLY A 65 32.68 19.12 -10.46
C GLY A 65 32.40 17.99 -9.48
N ASP A 66 33.01 18.04 -8.29
CA ASP A 66 32.81 17.04 -7.24
C ASP A 66 31.36 17.05 -6.76
N LEU A 67 30.77 18.23 -6.59
CA LEU A 67 29.37 18.34 -6.17
C LEU A 67 28.42 17.73 -7.20
N ARG A 68 28.65 17.99 -8.51
CA ARG A 68 27.83 17.38 -9.57
C ARG A 68 27.96 15.87 -9.61
N MET A 69 29.15 15.35 -9.44
CA MET A 69 29.38 13.88 -9.36
C MET A 69 28.70 13.29 -8.14
N ALA A 70 28.74 13.96 -6.99
CA ALA A 70 28.05 13.53 -5.78
C ALA A 70 26.53 13.46 -6.00
N PHE A 71 25.91 14.43 -6.70
CA PHE A 71 24.50 14.36 -7.07
C PHE A 71 24.17 13.18 -7.99
N VAL A 72 25.04 12.88 -8.98
CA VAL A 72 24.85 11.69 -9.83
C VAL A 72 24.87 10.40 -9.01
N HIS A 73 25.77 10.31 -8.02
CA HIS A 73 25.83 9.17 -7.11
C HIS A 73 24.60 9.05 -6.19
N LEU A 74 23.89 10.14 -5.92
CA LEU A 74 22.64 10.13 -5.14
C LEU A 74 21.41 9.69 -5.96
N LEU A 75 21.45 9.76 -7.31
CA LEU A 75 20.29 9.44 -8.15
C LEU A 75 19.68 8.06 -7.88
N PRO A 76 20.44 6.96 -7.72
CA PRO A 76 19.85 5.65 -7.41
C PRO A 76 19.10 5.66 -6.06
N GLN A 77 19.63 6.35 -5.05
CA GLN A 77 19.00 6.49 -3.73
C GLN A 77 17.69 7.28 -3.83
N LEU A 78 17.71 8.38 -4.59
CA LEU A 78 16.51 9.20 -4.87
C LEU A 78 15.42 8.40 -5.60
N LEU A 79 15.81 7.51 -6.53
CA LEU A 79 14.86 6.62 -7.22
C LEU A 79 14.21 5.63 -6.25
N VAL A 80 14.96 5.03 -5.34
CA VAL A 80 14.40 4.11 -4.32
C VAL A 80 13.51 4.87 -3.35
N TYR A 81 13.91 6.08 -2.93
CA TYR A 81 13.08 6.96 -2.13
C TYR A 81 11.74 7.26 -2.82
N LEU A 82 11.78 7.72 -4.07
CA LEU A 82 10.60 8.03 -4.87
C LEU A 82 9.69 6.80 -5.00
N MET A 83 10.27 5.63 -5.28
CA MET A 83 9.56 4.36 -5.36
C MET A 83 8.80 4.06 -4.05
N SER A 84 9.47 4.23 -2.91
CA SER A 84 8.89 3.97 -1.59
C SER A 84 7.79 4.98 -1.23
N PHE A 85 8.00 6.25 -1.54
CA PHE A 85 7.01 7.30 -1.33
C PHE A 85 5.73 7.04 -2.14
N ILE A 86 5.87 6.71 -3.43
CA ILE A 86 4.74 6.36 -4.30
C ILE A 86 4.06 5.07 -3.80
N THR A 87 4.83 4.07 -3.35
CA THR A 87 4.28 2.83 -2.77
C THR A 87 3.38 3.15 -1.58
N LEU A 88 3.86 3.92 -0.61
CA LEU A 88 3.04 4.35 0.54
C LEU A 88 1.80 5.13 0.09
N GLY A 89 1.92 6.03 -0.89
CA GLY A 89 0.79 6.75 -1.46
C GLY A 89 -0.27 5.82 -2.06
N ILE A 90 0.14 4.79 -2.80
CA ILE A 90 -0.75 3.79 -3.40
C ILE A 90 -1.50 3.01 -2.31
N PHE A 91 -0.81 2.59 -1.24
CA PHE A 91 -1.42 1.88 -0.12
C PHE A 91 -2.34 2.80 0.70
N TRP A 92 -1.96 4.05 0.92
CA TRP A 92 -2.81 5.05 1.57
C TRP A 92 -4.12 5.25 0.81
N VAL A 93 -4.07 5.50 -0.51
CA VAL A 93 -5.27 5.64 -1.35
C VAL A 93 -6.11 4.36 -1.34
N GLY A 94 -5.47 3.18 -1.39
CA GLY A 94 -6.16 1.90 -1.33
C GLY A 94 -6.91 1.69 -0.02
N GLN A 95 -6.28 1.99 1.10
CA GLN A 95 -6.82 1.88 2.43
C GLN A 95 -7.95 2.91 2.66
N GLN A 96 -7.76 4.17 2.28
CA GLN A 96 -8.81 5.19 2.34
C GLN A 96 -10.04 4.79 1.52
N THR A 97 -9.82 4.21 0.33
CA THR A 97 -10.92 3.68 -0.49
C THR A 97 -11.72 2.61 0.27
N GLN A 98 -11.06 1.70 1.00
CA GLN A 98 -11.75 0.69 1.79
C GLN A 98 -12.52 1.32 2.95
N LEU A 99 -11.90 2.20 3.73
CA LEU A 99 -12.53 2.85 4.88
C LEU A 99 -13.78 3.66 4.49
N ASN A 100 -13.75 4.34 3.34
CA ASN A 100 -14.89 5.12 2.83
C ASN A 100 -16.12 4.27 2.49
N HIS A 101 -15.94 2.96 2.28
CA HIS A 101 -17.03 2.01 2.02
C HIS A 101 -17.53 1.30 3.29
N LEU A 102 -16.96 1.61 4.46
CA LEU A 102 -17.40 1.05 5.74
C LEU A 102 -18.43 1.97 6.39
N GLU A 103 -19.47 1.37 6.97
CA GLU A 103 -20.46 2.06 7.81
C GLU A 103 -19.96 2.19 9.26
N ARG A 104 -19.31 1.13 9.74
CA ARG A 104 -18.77 1.02 11.08
C ARG A 104 -17.57 0.10 11.11
N SER A 105 -16.84 0.12 12.21
CA SER A 105 -15.75 -0.82 12.49
C SER A 105 -16.15 -1.77 13.63
N ASN A 106 -15.34 -2.80 13.85
CA ASN A 106 -15.39 -3.67 14.99
C ASN A 106 -13.97 -3.93 15.52
N ARG A 107 -13.88 -4.57 16.68
CA ARG A 107 -12.60 -4.86 17.32
C ARG A 107 -11.64 -5.66 16.41
N SER A 108 -12.12 -6.66 15.70
CA SER A 108 -11.28 -7.50 14.82
C SER A 108 -10.71 -6.69 13.67
N LEU A 109 -11.53 -5.89 13.00
CA LEU A 109 -11.09 -5.00 11.94
C LEU A 109 -10.08 -3.97 12.45
N THR A 110 -10.31 -3.41 13.64
CA THR A 110 -9.39 -2.45 14.29
C THR A 110 -8.00 -3.07 14.50
N TRP A 111 -7.92 -4.31 15.00
CA TRP A 111 -6.63 -4.98 15.20
C TRP A 111 -5.92 -5.33 13.89
N ILE A 112 -6.66 -5.78 12.86
CA ILE A 112 -6.10 -6.01 11.52
C ILE A 112 -5.56 -4.69 10.96
N HIS A 113 -6.29 -3.61 11.15
CA HIS A 113 -5.90 -2.28 10.72
C HIS A 113 -4.64 -1.78 11.43
N LEU A 114 -4.52 -1.98 12.75
CA LEU A 114 -3.31 -1.66 13.50
C LEU A 114 -2.10 -2.49 13.02
N ALA A 115 -2.30 -3.76 12.68
CA ALA A 115 -1.25 -4.59 12.09
C ALA A 115 -0.83 -4.09 10.70
N PHE A 116 -1.77 -3.61 9.89
CA PHE A 116 -1.48 -2.93 8.64
C PHE A 116 -0.64 -1.67 8.86
N LEU A 117 -1.02 -0.82 9.80
CA LEU A 117 -0.28 0.40 10.13
C LEU A 117 1.11 0.09 10.69
N PHE A 118 1.27 -0.98 11.47
CA PHE A 118 2.60 -1.46 11.87
C PHE A 118 3.48 -1.80 10.66
N ALA A 119 2.92 -2.50 9.65
CA ALA A 119 3.67 -2.77 8.42
C ALA A 119 4.03 -1.49 7.65
N VAL A 120 3.19 -0.44 7.71
CA VAL A 120 3.51 0.90 7.17
C VAL A 120 4.73 1.50 7.87
N THR A 121 4.84 1.39 9.20
CA THR A 121 5.99 1.92 9.94
C THR A 121 7.31 1.19 9.67
N ILE A 122 7.27 -0.03 9.14
CA ILE A 122 8.46 -0.78 8.70
C ILE A 122 9.00 -0.25 7.36
N MET A 123 8.18 0.44 6.57
CA MET A 123 8.55 0.86 5.22
C MET A 123 9.82 1.72 5.15
N PRO A 124 10.05 2.74 6.00
CA PRO A 124 11.30 3.49 6.02
C PRO A 124 12.52 2.59 6.26
N PHE A 125 12.43 1.66 7.20
CA PHE A 125 13.52 0.71 7.48
C PHE A 125 13.83 -0.17 6.25
N SER A 126 12.82 -0.76 5.61
CA SER A 126 13.04 -1.62 4.44
C SER A 126 13.56 -0.83 3.23
N THR A 127 13.17 0.44 3.11
CA THR A 127 13.69 1.37 2.09
C THR A 127 15.16 1.67 2.34
N ARG A 128 15.54 2.00 3.57
CA ARG A 128 16.94 2.23 3.95
C ARG A 128 17.81 1.00 3.70
N LEU A 129 17.31 -0.18 4.10
CA LEU A 129 18.00 -1.45 3.84
C LEU A 129 18.25 -1.63 2.33
N LEU A 130 17.27 -1.32 1.49
CA LEU A 130 17.41 -1.42 0.04
C LEU A 130 18.41 -0.39 -0.51
N ILE A 131 18.43 0.84 0.00
CA ILE A 131 19.38 1.89 -0.40
C ILE A 131 20.81 1.49 -0.05
N GLU A 132 21.05 1.04 1.18
CA GLU A 132 22.39 0.67 1.70
C GLU A 132 22.96 -0.56 0.97
N PHE A 133 22.10 -1.54 0.69
CA PHE A 133 22.46 -2.84 0.13
C PHE A 133 21.86 -3.11 -1.27
N MET A 134 21.80 -2.09 -2.12
CA MET A 134 21.14 -2.14 -3.43
C MET A 134 21.69 -3.23 -4.36
N GLN A 135 22.96 -3.62 -4.18
CA GLN A 135 23.61 -4.69 -4.94
C GLN A 135 23.19 -6.10 -4.51
N TYR A 136 22.56 -6.24 -3.32
CA TYR A 136 22.19 -7.55 -2.78
C TYR A 136 20.68 -7.81 -3.00
N ARG A 137 20.39 -8.98 -3.57
CA ARG A 137 19.00 -9.43 -3.82
C ARG A 137 18.18 -9.53 -2.54
N SER A 138 18.82 -9.91 -1.41
CA SER A 138 18.16 -10.04 -0.11
C SER A 138 17.53 -8.71 0.37
N ALA A 139 18.18 -7.59 0.09
CA ALA A 139 17.63 -6.26 0.44
C ALA A 139 16.34 -5.96 -0.33
N LEU A 140 16.33 -6.25 -1.63
CA LEU A 140 15.13 -6.08 -2.46
C LEU A 140 14.02 -7.05 -2.04
N LEU A 141 14.36 -8.30 -1.71
CA LEU A 141 13.39 -9.28 -1.22
C LEU A 141 12.78 -8.87 0.11
N ALA A 142 13.58 -8.31 1.04
CA ALA A 142 13.07 -7.77 2.30
C ALA A 142 12.12 -6.59 2.08
N TYR A 143 12.46 -5.68 1.16
CA TYR A 143 11.59 -4.59 0.73
C TYR A 143 10.27 -5.10 0.13
N TRP A 144 10.35 -6.07 -0.79
CA TRP A 144 9.18 -6.69 -1.40
C TRP A 144 8.32 -7.45 -0.37
N ALA A 145 8.94 -8.15 0.58
CA ALA A 145 8.21 -8.84 1.66
C ALA A 145 7.37 -7.85 2.49
N ASN A 146 7.87 -6.64 2.75
CA ASN A 146 7.09 -5.60 3.42
C ASN A 146 5.90 -5.14 2.56
N ILE A 147 6.07 -4.95 1.24
CA ILE A 147 4.97 -4.63 0.32
C ILE A 147 3.93 -5.77 0.29
N LEU A 148 4.38 -7.01 0.27
CA LEU A 148 3.50 -8.18 0.33
C LEU A 148 2.68 -8.20 1.63
N LEU A 149 3.33 -7.89 2.76
CA LEU A 149 2.68 -7.80 4.06
C LEU A 149 1.60 -6.70 4.09
N LEU A 150 1.90 -5.52 3.54
CA LEU A 150 0.93 -4.43 3.39
C LEU A 150 -0.29 -4.87 2.56
N GLY A 151 -0.06 -5.51 1.42
CA GLY A 151 -1.14 -6.00 0.56
C GLY A 151 -1.96 -7.11 1.21
N ALA A 152 -1.31 -8.02 1.93
CA ALA A 152 -1.99 -9.09 2.67
C ALA A 152 -2.91 -8.53 3.76
N PHE A 153 -2.43 -7.58 4.57
CA PHE A 153 -3.28 -6.96 5.59
C PHE A 153 -4.45 -6.17 4.98
N LEU A 154 -4.21 -5.43 3.88
CA LEU A 154 -5.27 -4.70 3.19
C LEU A 154 -6.34 -5.65 2.64
N TYR A 155 -5.94 -6.81 2.11
CA TYR A 155 -6.82 -7.85 1.61
C TYR A 155 -7.63 -8.52 2.73
N VAL A 156 -6.97 -8.89 3.83
CA VAL A 156 -7.61 -9.49 5.02
C VAL A 156 -8.58 -8.49 5.68
N SER A 157 -8.20 -7.22 5.76
CA SER A 157 -9.05 -6.14 6.29
C SER A 157 -10.36 -6.03 5.52
N TRP A 158 -10.29 -6.00 4.18
CA TRP A 158 -11.47 -5.94 3.34
C TRP A 158 -12.34 -7.20 3.46
N GLY A 159 -11.72 -8.39 3.44
CA GLY A 159 -12.42 -9.65 3.63
C GLY A 159 -13.14 -9.75 4.97
N CYS A 160 -12.49 -9.31 6.06
CA CYS A 160 -13.09 -9.26 7.38
C CYS A 160 -14.28 -8.29 7.43
N ALA A 161 -14.15 -7.11 6.83
CA ALA A 161 -15.22 -6.12 6.77
C ALA A 161 -16.44 -6.64 5.99
N ALA A 162 -16.22 -7.25 4.83
CA ALA A 162 -17.27 -7.80 4.00
C ALA A 162 -18.03 -8.95 4.69
N ASN A 163 -17.30 -9.89 5.32
CA ASN A 163 -17.88 -11.03 6.01
C ASN A 163 -18.61 -10.64 7.31
N SER A 164 -18.21 -9.54 7.95
CA SER A 164 -18.82 -9.08 9.20
C SER A 164 -19.99 -8.11 8.98
N GLY A 165 -20.40 -7.83 7.75
CA GLY A 165 -21.49 -6.91 7.45
C GLY A 165 -21.20 -5.46 7.88
N LEU A 166 -19.93 -5.04 7.82
CA LEU A 166 -19.49 -3.69 8.17
C LEU A 166 -19.49 -2.75 6.97
N VAL A 167 -19.66 -3.30 5.79
CA VAL A 167 -19.71 -2.58 4.51
C VAL A 167 -21.08 -1.95 4.35
N ARG A 168 -21.12 -0.71 3.86
CA ARG A 168 -22.36 0.04 3.59
C ARG A 168 -23.25 -0.71 2.61
N SER A 169 -24.57 -0.65 2.84
CA SER A 169 -25.57 -1.37 2.03
C SER A 169 -25.87 -0.71 0.68
N ASP A 170 -25.49 0.57 0.51
CA ASP A 170 -25.71 1.37 -0.70
C ASP A 170 -24.63 1.19 -1.78
N ILE A 171 -23.65 0.30 -1.55
CA ILE A 171 -22.55 0.09 -2.49
C ILE A 171 -22.97 -0.83 -3.64
N PRO A 172 -22.58 -0.50 -4.90
CA PRO A 172 -22.78 -1.39 -6.04
C PRO A 172 -22.12 -2.75 -5.81
N LYS A 173 -22.80 -3.84 -6.19
CA LYS A 173 -22.33 -5.24 -5.99
C LYS A 173 -20.96 -5.52 -6.63
N GLU A 174 -20.52 -4.70 -7.54
CA GLU A 174 -19.24 -4.83 -8.26
C GLU A 174 -18.03 -4.31 -7.48
N VAL A 175 -18.25 -3.39 -6.53
CA VAL A 175 -17.17 -2.71 -5.78
C VAL A 175 -16.31 -3.67 -4.95
N PRO A 176 -16.88 -4.62 -4.19
CA PRO A 176 -16.08 -5.56 -3.41
C PRO A 176 -15.12 -6.39 -4.27
N ALA A 177 -15.59 -6.90 -5.38
CA ALA A 177 -14.76 -7.66 -6.32
C ALA A 177 -13.68 -6.79 -6.99
N ALA A 178 -14.02 -5.53 -7.30
CA ALA A 178 -13.07 -4.58 -7.88
C ALA A 178 -11.92 -4.25 -6.91
N ILE A 179 -12.20 -4.07 -5.62
CA ILE A 179 -11.19 -3.84 -4.58
C ILE A 179 -10.24 -5.04 -4.47
N CYS A 180 -10.78 -6.26 -4.34
CA CYS A 180 -9.96 -7.47 -4.30
C CYS A 180 -9.09 -7.63 -5.55
N ARG A 181 -9.67 -7.46 -6.74
CA ARG A 181 -8.94 -7.54 -8.01
C ARG A 181 -7.80 -6.54 -8.09
N ARG A 182 -8.02 -5.30 -7.63
CA ARG A 182 -6.99 -4.26 -7.59
C ARG A 182 -5.80 -4.65 -6.71
N ILE A 183 -6.06 -5.23 -5.53
CA ILE A 183 -5.00 -5.69 -4.62
C ILE A 183 -4.20 -6.83 -5.29
N TRP A 184 -4.88 -7.81 -5.88
CA TRP A 184 -4.22 -8.93 -6.56
C TRP A 184 -3.37 -8.48 -7.75
N ILE A 185 -3.89 -7.58 -8.60
CA ILE A 185 -3.13 -7.02 -9.73
C ILE A 185 -1.88 -6.29 -9.19
N GLY A 186 -2.04 -5.44 -8.18
CA GLY A 186 -0.92 -4.73 -7.57
C GLY A 186 0.14 -5.67 -7.03
N GLN A 187 -0.24 -6.67 -6.23
CA GLN A 187 0.69 -7.66 -5.66
C GLN A 187 1.39 -8.50 -6.75
N SER A 188 0.67 -8.90 -7.80
CA SER A 188 1.25 -9.64 -8.92
C SER A 188 2.31 -8.82 -9.65
N VAL A 189 2.06 -7.54 -9.88
CA VAL A 189 3.03 -6.64 -10.54
C VAL A 189 4.28 -6.44 -9.67
N TYR A 190 4.13 -6.24 -8.36
CA TYR A 190 5.28 -6.18 -7.46
C TYR A 190 6.05 -7.51 -7.38
N ALA A 191 5.35 -8.64 -7.43
CA ALA A 191 5.98 -9.97 -7.47
C ALA A 191 6.79 -10.17 -8.75
N ILE A 192 6.26 -9.77 -9.92
CA ILE A 192 7.01 -9.78 -11.18
C ILE A 192 8.26 -8.87 -11.09
N GLY A 193 8.08 -7.66 -10.54
CA GLY A 193 9.19 -6.76 -10.28
C GLY A 193 10.26 -7.38 -9.39
N ALA A 194 9.88 -8.06 -8.31
CA ALA A 194 10.80 -8.75 -7.43
C ALA A 194 11.50 -9.95 -8.13
N LEU A 195 10.80 -10.70 -8.99
CA LEU A 195 11.38 -11.78 -9.77
C LEU A 195 12.46 -11.31 -10.74
N LEU A 196 12.36 -10.09 -11.28
CA LEU A 196 13.40 -9.52 -12.13
C LEU A 196 14.74 -9.34 -11.42
N CYS A 197 14.78 -9.35 -10.08
CA CYS A 197 16.03 -9.30 -9.33
C CYS A 197 16.93 -10.54 -9.54
N ILE A 198 16.37 -11.64 -10.08
CA ILE A 198 17.16 -12.82 -10.47
C ILE A 198 18.21 -12.44 -11.54
N PHE A 199 17.87 -11.49 -12.42
CA PHE A 199 18.78 -10.98 -13.44
C PHE A 199 19.64 -9.83 -12.89
N ASN A 200 19.00 -8.76 -12.39
CA ASN A 200 19.68 -7.61 -11.82
C ASN A 200 18.73 -6.78 -10.95
N THR A 201 19.20 -6.34 -9.79
CA THR A 201 18.41 -5.53 -8.85
C THR A 201 18.01 -4.17 -9.44
N TYR A 202 18.88 -3.55 -10.24
CA TYR A 202 18.58 -2.26 -10.86
C TYR A 202 17.44 -2.35 -11.89
N TRP A 203 17.35 -3.44 -12.66
CA TRP A 203 16.24 -3.69 -13.56
C TRP A 203 14.91 -3.85 -12.81
N SER A 204 14.94 -4.53 -11.67
CA SER A 204 13.80 -4.67 -10.80
C SER A 204 13.29 -3.32 -10.29
N ILE A 205 14.19 -2.49 -9.74
CA ILE A 205 13.86 -1.15 -9.26
C ILE A 205 13.28 -0.29 -10.40
N GLY A 206 13.95 -0.26 -11.55
CA GLY A 206 13.47 0.49 -12.72
C GLY A 206 12.09 0.06 -13.19
N PHE A 207 11.82 -1.24 -13.26
CA PHE A 207 10.50 -1.78 -13.60
C PHE A 207 9.43 -1.35 -12.61
N ILE A 208 9.68 -1.49 -11.30
CA ILE A 208 8.72 -1.10 -10.25
C ILE A 208 8.40 0.39 -10.35
N VAL A 209 9.43 1.25 -10.51
CA VAL A 209 9.24 2.70 -10.66
C VAL A 209 8.39 3.02 -11.89
N LEU A 210 8.68 2.41 -13.04
CA LEU A 210 7.90 2.64 -14.27
C LEU A 210 6.43 2.27 -14.11
N VAL A 211 6.15 1.12 -13.48
CA VAL A 211 4.78 0.67 -13.22
C VAL A 211 4.05 1.61 -12.27
N GLN A 212 4.72 2.06 -11.21
CA GLN A 212 4.15 3.00 -10.24
C GLN A 212 3.85 4.37 -10.87
N LEU A 213 4.76 4.90 -11.68
CA LEU A 213 4.55 6.14 -12.41
C LEU A 213 3.39 6.01 -13.40
N ASN A 214 3.33 4.89 -14.13
CA ASN A 214 2.18 4.61 -15.00
C ASN A 214 0.89 4.58 -14.20
N TYR A 215 0.87 3.90 -13.05
CA TYR A 215 -0.30 3.85 -12.17
C TYR A 215 -0.70 5.24 -11.64
N ALA A 216 0.24 6.09 -11.30
CA ALA A 216 -0.01 7.44 -10.80
C ALA A 216 -0.52 8.40 -11.89
N ILE A 217 -0.05 8.24 -13.14
CA ILE A 217 -0.32 9.15 -14.27
C ILE A 217 -1.50 8.65 -15.13
N ALA A 218 -1.60 7.35 -15.39
CA ALA A 218 -2.54 6.75 -16.35
C ALA A 218 -4.05 6.89 -16.01
N PRO A 219 -4.51 7.01 -14.74
CA PRO A 219 -5.94 7.20 -14.49
C PRO A 219 -6.53 8.45 -15.15
N ARG A 220 -5.70 9.43 -15.49
CA ARG A 220 -6.16 10.67 -16.13
C ARG A 220 -6.30 10.56 -17.65
N LEU A 221 -5.48 9.74 -18.31
CA LEU A 221 -5.48 9.60 -19.77
C LEU A 221 -6.60 8.67 -20.27
N TRP A 222 -7.01 7.69 -19.48
CA TRP A 222 -8.05 6.72 -19.89
C TRP A 222 -9.48 7.21 -19.60
N ARG A 223 -9.65 8.22 -18.77
CA ARG A 223 -10.95 8.82 -18.46
C ARG A 223 -11.42 9.84 -19.52
N GLY A 224 -10.51 10.36 -20.32
CA GLY A 224 -10.79 11.36 -21.38
C GLY A 224 -11.52 10.82 -22.59
N ASN A 225 -11.54 9.50 -22.81
CA ASN A 225 -12.09 8.91 -24.04
C ASN A 225 -13.52 8.34 -23.90
N ARG A 226 -14.18 8.54 -22.74
CA ARG A 226 -15.56 8.06 -22.51
C ARG A 226 -16.62 9.17 -22.38
N SER A 227 -16.24 10.42 -22.54
CA SER A 227 -17.17 11.55 -22.44
C SER A 227 -17.66 12.08 -23.81
N GLU A 228 -17.31 11.41 -24.93
CA GLU A 228 -17.76 11.80 -26.28
C GLU A 228 -18.77 10.83 -26.91
N GLU A 229 -19.27 9.84 -26.17
CA GLU A 229 -20.30 8.89 -26.66
C GLU A 229 -21.58 8.89 -25.81
N ASN A 230 -22.14 10.08 -25.49
CA ASN A 230 -23.55 10.19 -25.10
C ASN A 230 -24.13 11.53 -25.55
#